data_099ba035777f319e954be8f205593862
#
_entry.id   099ba035777f319e954be8f205593862
#
_cell.length_a   1.000
_cell.length_b   1.000
_cell.length_c   1.000
_cell.angle_alpha   90.00
_cell.angle_beta   90.00
_cell.angle_gamma   90.00
#
_symmetry.space_group_name_H-M   'P 1'
#
loop_
_entity.id
_entity.type
_entity.pdbx_description
1 polymer ?
#
loop_
_entity_poly.entity_id
_entity_poly.type
_entity_poly.pdbx_seq_one_letter_code
_entity_poly.pdbx_strand_id
1 'polypeptide(L)'
;MSTAMVTQQPQPAEQPVNLWNEAQYLVCDLTVELKVPNFVVRDLLRLERGSVVDTQCKQAANLPLSVNGQMVAWAEFELLGDRLAIRLMELA
;
A
#
# COMPACT_ATOMS: atom_id res chain seq x y z
N MET A 1 -28.19 15.43 -20.82
CA MET A 1 -27.81 14.74 -20.57
C MET A 1 -27.42 14.37 -20.26
N SER A 2 -27.39 14.47 -20.12
CA SER A 2 -26.91 13.79 -19.61
C SER A 2 -26.46 13.46 -19.28
N THR A 3 -26.22 13.75 -19.15
CA THR A 3 -25.71 13.21 -18.69
C THR A 3 -25.16 13.07 -18.33
N ALA A 4 -25.05 13.48 -18.19
CA ALA A 4 -24.46 13.11 -17.67
C ALA A 4 -24.07 13.07 -17.11
N MET A 5 -24.02 13.55 -16.98
CA MET A 5 -23.61 13.23 -16.35
C MET A 5 -23.64 13.16 -15.53
N VAL A 6 -23.94 13.48 -15.52
CA VAL A 6 -23.89 13.13 -14.77
C VAL A 6 -24.28 13.14 -14.08
N THR A 7 -24.68 13.37 -13.77
CA THR A 7 -24.99 13.04 -13.21
C THR A 7 -25.66 12.79 -12.78
N GLN A 8 -26.10 13.01 -12.60
CA GLN A 8 -26.62 12.50 -12.24
C GLN A 8 -27.28 12.00 -11.95
N GLN A 9 -27.79 12.07 -11.88
CA GLN A 9 -28.31 11.32 -11.64
C GLN A 9 -29.01 10.69 -11.43
N PRO A 10 -29.73 10.59 -11.29
CA PRO A 10 -30.11 9.76 -10.94
C PRO A 10 -30.69 8.89 -11.23
N GLN A 11 -30.64 8.43 -11.42
CA GLN A 11 -30.72 7.39 -11.49
C GLN A 11 -30.72 6.83 -11.32
N PRO A 12 -30.79 7.06 -11.76
CA PRO A 12 -30.59 6.25 -10.89
C PRO A 12 -29.54 5.56 -10.33
N ALA A 13 -29.34 5.23 -9.77
CA ALA A 13 -28.85 4.53 -8.66
C ALA A 13 -28.21 3.21 -9.01
N GLU A 14 -28.64 2.63 -10.07
CA GLU A 14 -28.04 1.34 -10.47
C GLU A 14 -26.65 1.51 -11.08
N GLN A 15 -26.35 2.69 -11.58
CA GLN A 15 -25.01 2.92 -12.10
C GLN A 15 -23.92 2.84 -11.03
N PRO A 16 -24.12 3.36 -9.81
CA PRO A 16 -23.13 3.15 -8.76
C PRO A 16 -22.86 1.68 -8.46
N VAL A 17 -23.90 0.86 -8.49
CA VAL A 17 -23.74 -0.57 -8.26
C VAL A 17 -22.89 -1.21 -9.35
N ASN A 18 -23.17 -0.85 -10.60
CA ASN A 18 -22.41 -1.38 -11.72
C ASN A 18 -20.96 -0.93 -11.70
N LEU A 19 -20.70 0.32 -11.30
CA LEU A 19 -19.35 0.81 -11.17
C LEU A 19 -18.57 0.02 -10.13
N TRP A 20 -19.17 -0.25 -8.99
CA TRP A 20 -18.49 -1.01 -7.96
C TRP A 20 -18.24 -2.44 -8.39
N ASN A 21 -19.16 -3.04 -9.13
CA ASN A 21 -18.97 -4.39 -9.65
C ASN A 21 -17.75 -4.47 -10.57
N GLU A 22 -17.51 -3.43 -11.34
CA GLU A 22 -16.35 -3.39 -12.24
C GLU A 22 -15.09 -2.94 -11.50
N ALA A 23 -15.22 -1.93 -10.65
CA ALA A 23 -14.07 -1.32 -9.99
C ALA A 23 -13.37 -2.28 -9.02
N GLN A 24 -14.10 -3.23 -8.45
CA GLN A 24 -13.52 -4.15 -7.48
C GLN A 24 -12.42 -5.04 -8.09
N TYR A 25 -12.36 -5.13 -9.41
CA TYR A 25 -11.34 -5.93 -10.09
C TYR A 25 -10.16 -5.10 -10.58
N LEU A 26 -10.14 -3.80 -10.31
CA LEU A 26 -9.02 -2.95 -10.67
C LEU A 26 -7.84 -3.26 -9.76
N VAL A 27 -6.66 -3.34 -10.38
CA VAL A 27 -5.43 -3.55 -9.62
C VAL A 27 -4.99 -2.23 -9.00
N CYS A 28 -4.59 -2.27 -7.74
CA CYS A 28 -4.05 -1.09 -7.07
C CYS A 28 -2.68 -1.42 -6.47
N ASP A 29 -1.87 -0.39 -6.29
CA ASP A 29 -0.52 -0.54 -5.74
C ASP A 29 -0.58 -0.46 -4.23
N LEU A 30 -0.13 -1.53 -3.58
CA LEU A 30 -0.06 -1.60 -2.14
C LEU A 30 1.39 -1.46 -1.72
N THR A 31 1.67 -0.50 -0.87
CA THR A 31 3.03 -0.15 -0.48
C THR A 31 3.18 -0.13 1.03
N VAL A 32 4.22 -0.77 1.53
CA VAL A 32 4.61 -0.66 2.94
C VAL A 32 5.92 0.10 2.96
N GLU A 33 5.96 1.18 3.75
CA GLU A 33 7.15 2.02 3.80
C GLU A 33 8.04 1.59 4.97
N LEU A 34 9.31 1.34 4.66
CA LEU A 34 10.31 0.99 5.65
C LEU A 34 11.45 2.00 5.54
N LYS A 35 11.58 2.86 6.54
CA LYS A 35 12.64 3.86 6.55
C LYS A 35 13.85 3.32 7.31
N VAL A 36 15.02 3.48 6.70
CA VAL A 36 16.27 3.05 7.31
C VAL A 36 16.91 4.26 7.99
N PRO A 37 17.03 4.28 9.31
CA PRO A 37 17.60 5.42 10.01
C PRO A 37 19.11 5.51 9.77
N ASN A 38 19.62 6.73 9.79
CA ASN A 38 21.06 7.00 9.75
C ASN A 38 21.77 6.46 8.50
N PHE A 39 21.04 6.25 7.43
CA PHE A 39 21.63 5.82 6.17
C PHE A 39 22.08 7.08 5.40
N VAL A 40 23.38 7.20 5.17
CA VAL A 40 23.97 8.41 4.57
C VAL A 40 24.47 8.13 3.17
N VAL A 41 24.83 9.19 2.45
CA VAL A 41 25.29 9.06 1.07
C VAL A 41 26.51 8.14 0.94
N ARG A 42 27.40 8.17 1.93
CA ARG A 42 28.56 7.27 1.92
C ARG A 42 28.12 5.81 1.86
N ASP A 43 27.08 5.46 2.63
CA ASP A 43 26.57 4.08 2.63
C ASP A 43 25.99 3.72 1.27
N LEU A 44 25.29 4.67 0.65
CA LEU A 44 24.74 4.47 -0.69
C LEU A 44 25.85 4.18 -1.70
N LEU A 45 26.94 4.93 -1.63
CA LEU A 45 28.05 4.78 -2.58
C LEU A 45 28.83 3.48 -2.40
N ARG A 46 28.64 2.83 -1.25
CA ARG A 46 29.31 1.55 -0.95
C ARG A 46 28.45 0.34 -1.22
N LEU A 47 27.22 0.55 -1.65
CA LEU A 47 26.34 -0.58 -1.95
C LEU A 47 26.86 -1.34 -3.15
N GLU A 48 26.85 -2.65 -3.03
CA GLU A 48 27.21 -3.54 -4.12
C GLU A 48 26.39 -4.81 -3.99
N ARG A 49 26.49 -5.65 -4.96
CA ARG A 49 25.73 -6.91 -4.95
C ARG A 49 26.13 -7.73 -3.73
N GLY A 50 25.13 -8.15 -2.97
CA GLY A 50 25.35 -8.91 -1.76
C GLY A 50 25.41 -8.07 -0.50
N SER A 51 25.38 -6.73 -0.64
CA SER A 51 25.35 -5.86 0.53
C SER A 51 24.11 -6.14 1.36
N VAL A 52 24.26 -6.05 2.69
CA VAL A 52 23.15 -6.18 3.62
C VAL A 52 22.97 -4.83 4.32
N VAL A 53 21.76 -4.31 4.26
CA VAL A 53 21.41 -3.05 4.92
C VAL A 53 20.61 -3.38 6.17
N ASP A 54 21.14 -3.01 7.33
CA ASP A 54 20.43 -3.20 8.60
C ASP A 54 19.38 -2.09 8.72
N THR A 55 18.13 -2.45 8.62
CA THR A 55 17.04 -1.49 8.71
C THR A 55 16.75 -1.08 10.14
N GLN A 56 17.25 -1.83 11.13
CA GLN A 56 16.97 -1.62 12.54
C GLN A 56 15.48 -1.69 12.85
N CYS A 57 14.70 -2.26 11.94
CA CYS A 57 13.28 -2.40 12.10
C CYS A 57 12.97 -3.76 12.71
N LYS A 58 12.26 -3.76 13.82
CA LYS A 58 11.85 -5.01 14.45
C LYS A 58 10.71 -5.62 13.66
N GLN A 59 10.62 -6.94 13.69
CA GLN A 59 9.59 -7.65 12.96
C GLN A 59 8.19 -7.21 13.37
N ALA A 60 8.01 -6.87 14.65
CA ALA A 60 6.71 -6.47 15.18
C ALA A 60 6.46 -4.97 15.10
N ALA A 61 7.28 -4.22 14.36
CA ALA A 61 7.11 -2.78 14.23
C ALA A 61 5.89 -2.48 13.36
N ASN A 62 5.14 -1.44 13.76
CA ASN A 62 4.02 -0.97 12.95
C ASN A 62 4.53 -0.09 11.83
N LEU A 63 4.19 -0.43 10.60
CA LEU A 63 4.62 0.27 9.41
C LEU A 63 3.40 0.81 8.67
N PRO A 64 3.51 2.00 8.07
CA PRO A 64 2.39 2.54 7.32
C PRO A 64 2.16 1.76 6.03
N LEU A 65 0.92 1.41 5.79
CA LEU A 65 0.48 0.74 4.57
C LEU A 65 -0.32 1.74 3.75
N SER A 66 0.07 1.92 2.50
CA SER A 66 -0.58 2.87 1.61
C SER A 66 -1.09 2.19 0.36
N VAL A 67 -2.19 2.73 -0.17
CA VAL A 67 -2.74 2.31 -1.45
C VAL A 67 -2.69 3.52 -2.36
N ASN A 68 -1.98 3.38 -3.48
CA ASN A 68 -1.81 4.47 -4.46
C ASN A 68 -1.37 5.77 -3.80
N GLY A 69 -0.47 5.66 -2.82
CA GLY A 69 0.10 6.82 -2.15
C GLY A 69 -0.69 7.33 -0.95
N GLN A 70 -1.83 6.76 -0.66
CA GLN A 70 -2.64 7.19 0.48
C GLN A 70 -2.60 6.14 1.59
N MET A 71 -2.26 6.58 2.80
CA MET A 71 -2.18 5.67 3.94
C MET A 71 -3.56 5.16 4.31
N VAL A 72 -3.66 3.84 4.47
CA VAL A 72 -4.94 3.20 4.80
C VAL A 72 -4.87 2.37 6.07
N ALA A 73 -3.70 1.98 6.51
CA ALA A 73 -3.59 1.10 7.67
C ALA A 73 -2.18 1.11 8.25
N TRP A 74 -2.06 0.51 9.42
CA TRP A 74 -0.79 0.15 10.03
C TRP A 74 -0.64 -1.36 9.91
N ALA A 75 0.55 -1.81 9.60
CA ALA A 75 0.80 -3.22 9.34
C ALA A 75 2.15 -3.63 9.92
N GLU A 76 2.33 -4.93 10.07
CA GLU A 76 3.63 -5.48 10.43
C GLU A 76 3.96 -6.62 9.48
N PHE A 77 5.25 -6.91 9.35
CA PHE A 77 5.70 -8.01 8.50
C PHE A 77 5.46 -9.35 9.18
N GLU A 78 5.16 -10.35 8.37
CA GLU A 78 4.93 -11.70 8.82
C GLU A 78 5.48 -12.65 7.76
N LEU A 79 5.98 -13.78 8.19
CA LEU A 79 6.42 -14.81 7.26
C LEU A 79 5.29 -15.80 7.03
N LEU A 80 5.03 -16.08 5.76
CA LEU A 80 4.04 -17.06 5.35
C LEU A 80 4.77 -18.11 4.53
N GLY A 81 5.28 -19.13 5.22
CA GLY A 81 6.21 -20.06 4.60
C GLY A 81 7.51 -19.34 4.27
N ASP A 82 7.89 -19.34 3.00
CA ASP A 82 9.08 -18.66 2.51
C ASP A 82 8.77 -17.30 1.89
N ARG A 83 7.53 -16.83 2.02
CA ARG A 83 7.12 -15.55 1.46
C ARG A 83 6.92 -14.52 2.55
N LEU A 84 7.24 -13.28 2.21
CA LEU A 84 6.99 -12.16 3.09
C LEU A 84 5.54 -11.72 2.94
N ALA A 85 4.84 -11.63 4.07
CA ALA A 85 3.45 -11.19 4.10
C ALA A 85 3.32 -10.01 5.04
N ILE A 86 2.19 -9.37 5.05
CA ILE A 86 1.90 -8.29 5.99
C ILE A 86 0.61 -8.62 6.73
N ARG A 87 0.59 -8.26 8.01
CA ARG A 87 -0.58 -8.40 8.86
C ARG A 87 -1.11 -7.02 9.17
N LEU A 88 -2.37 -6.77 8.86
CA LEU A 88 -2.98 -5.49 9.21
C LEU A 88 -3.26 -5.43 10.69
N MET A 89 -2.79 -4.36 11.32
CA MET A 89 -2.94 -4.19 12.76
C MET A 89 -4.04 -3.21 13.09
N GLU A 90 -4.14 -2.14 12.33
CA GLU A 90 -5.12 -1.10 12.63
C GLU A 90 -5.39 -0.31 11.36
N LEU A 91 -6.66 0.01 11.12
CA LEU A 91 -7.04 0.86 9.99
C LEU A 91 -6.83 2.32 10.35
N ALA A 92 -6.41 3.08 9.36
CA ALA A 92 -6.18 4.50 9.55
C ALA A 92 -7.47 5.29 9.61
#